data_676b9f2101b60a95c678f3b1b190a3e8
#
_entry.id   676b9f2101b60a95c678f3b1b190a3e8
#
_cell.length_a   1.000
_cell.length_b   1.000
_cell.length_c   1.000
_cell.angle_alpha   90.00
_cell.angle_beta   90.00
_cell.angle_gamma   90.00
#
_symmetry.space_group_name_H-M   'P 1'
#
loop_
_entity.id
_entity.type
_entity.pdbx_description
1 polymer ?
#
loop_
_entity_poly.entity_id
_entity_poly.type
_entity_poly.pdbx_seq_one_letter_code
_entity_poly.pdbx_strand_id
1 'polypeptide(L)'
;VSVQKAGEEITPKEIQEILESIHGLPNETMISRLTLRTMKQAKYTTQCSGHFGLAAKYYCHFTSPIRRYPDLQIHRIIKENLRSRMTKEKKQHYKEILPDVASRSSMLERRAEEVERETVKMKKAEYMMAHIGEEFEGIISGVTEWGFYVELSNTIEGLVHVNLLTDDYYEYDRE
;
A
#
# COMPACT_ATOMS: atom_id res chain seq x y z
N VAL A 1 2.41 16.17 -20.39
CA VAL A 1 3.36 15.29 -19.68
C VAL A 1 3.94 14.36 -20.71
N SER A 2 5.22 14.52 -21.08
CA SER A 2 5.89 13.62 -22.02
C SER A 2 6.25 12.33 -21.27
N VAL A 3 5.49 11.26 -21.50
CA VAL A 3 5.84 9.92 -21.02
C VAL A 3 7.07 9.45 -21.78
N GLN A 4 8.15 9.18 -21.08
CA GLN A 4 9.36 8.60 -21.64
C GLN A 4 9.09 7.18 -22.14
N LYS A 5 9.93 6.71 -23.08
CA LYS A 5 9.78 5.45 -23.82
C LYS A 5 9.53 4.24 -22.89
N ALA A 6 8.58 3.42 -23.26
CA ALA A 6 8.35 2.12 -22.62
C ALA A 6 9.65 1.29 -22.60
N GLY A 7 10.15 0.95 -21.40
CA GLY A 7 11.35 0.13 -21.21
C GLY A 7 12.46 0.74 -20.33
N GLU A 8 12.40 2.02 -19.98
CA GLU A 8 13.35 2.62 -19.02
C GLU A 8 12.84 2.46 -17.57
N GLU A 9 13.76 2.20 -16.65
CA GLU A 9 13.42 2.16 -15.21
C GLU A 9 13.04 3.56 -14.73
N ILE A 10 11.80 3.70 -14.27
CA ILE A 10 11.28 4.94 -13.72
C ILE A 10 11.97 5.22 -12.38
N THR A 11 12.49 6.43 -12.22
CA THR A 11 13.14 6.86 -10.98
C THR A 11 12.12 7.39 -9.96
N PRO A 12 12.43 7.33 -8.64
CA PRO A 12 11.58 7.93 -7.60
C PRO A 12 11.28 9.40 -7.83
N LYS A 13 12.25 10.13 -8.39
CA LYS A 13 12.12 11.56 -8.64
C LYS A 13 11.13 11.87 -9.78
N GLU A 14 11.13 11.06 -10.83
CA GLU A 14 10.16 11.20 -11.92
C GLU A 14 8.72 10.97 -11.46
N ILE A 15 8.50 9.99 -10.56
CA ILE A 15 7.16 9.79 -9.97
C ILE A 15 6.76 10.99 -9.11
N GLN A 16 7.69 11.55 -8.36
CA GLN A 16 7.43 12.73 -7.54
C GLN A 16 7.04 13.93 -8.41
N GLU A 17 7.76 14.17 -9.50
CA GLU A 17 7.47 15.22 -10.49
C GLU A 17 6.10 15.03 -11.16
N ILE A 18 5.71 13.78 -11.46
CA ILE A 18 4.38 13.45 -11.99
C ILE A 18 3.30 13.81 -10.95
N LEU A 19 3.46 13.37 -9.70
CA LEU A 19 2.49 13.64 -8.64
C LEU A 19 2.36 15.13 -8.33
N GLU A 20 3.45 15.86 -8.35
CA GLU A 20 3.45 17.33 -8.19
C GLU A 20 2.73 18.02 -9.37
N SER A 21 2.91 17.53 -10.60
CA SER A 21 2.29 18.12 -11.80
C SER A 21 0.78 17.96 -11.87
N ILE A 22 0.21 16.98 -11.16
CA ILE A 22 -1.24 16.73 -11.13
C ILE A 22 -1.92 17.33 -9.90
N HIS A 23 -1.14 17.92 -9.00
CA HIS A 23 -1.69 18.51 -7.78
C HIS A 23 -2.72 19.61 -8.07
N GLY A 24 -3.90 19.50 -7.46
CA GLY A 24 -5.02 20.42 -7.67
C GLY A 24 -5.84 20.17 -8.94
N LEU A 25 -5.50 19.17 -9.76
CA LEU A 25 -6.32 18.80 -10.92
C LEU A 25 -7.49 17.89 -10.54
N PRO A 26 -8.62 17.92 -11.28
CA PRO A 26 -9.78 17.07 -10.99
C PRO A 26 -9.46 15.56 -10.92
N ASN A 27 -8.44 15.12 -11.64
CA ASN A 27 -8.03 13.71 -11.74
C ASN A 27 -6.89 13.33 -10.77
N GLU A 28 -6.47 14.20 -9.87
CA GLU A 28 -5.37 13.96 -8.92
C GLU A 28 -5.55 12.66 -8.14
N THR A 29 -6.72 12.47 -7.55
CA THR A 29 -7.04 11.29 -6.73
C THR A 29 -6.93 9.99 -7.52
N MET A 30 -7.46 9.97 -8.74
CA MET A 30 -7.43 8.80 -9.62
C MET A 30 -6.01 8.45 -10.03
N ILE A 31 -5.22 9.43 -10.51
CA ILE A 31 -3.86 9.20 -10.96
C ILE A 31 -2.96 8.80 -9.79
N SER A 32 -3.12 9.41 -8.62
CA SER A 32 -2.39 9.04 -7.40
C SER A 32 -2.67 7.59 -6.98
N ARG A 33 -3.95 7.14 -7.02
CA ARG A 33 -4.31 5.74 -6.74
C ARG A 33 -3.69 4.77 -7.75
N LEU A 34 -3.73 5.09 -9.05
CA LEU A 34 -3.12 4.26 -10.10
C LEU A 34 -1.61 4.16 -9.89
N THR A 35 -0.94 5.27 -9.63
CA THR A 35 0.51 5.31 -9.36
C THR A 35 0.86 4.44 -8.15
N LEU A 36 0.12 4.54 -7.05
CA LEU A 36 0.34 3.70 -5.87
C LEU A 36 0.13 2.20 -6.16
N ARG A 37 -0.86 1.84 -6.98
CA ARG A 37 -1.09 0.43 -7.38
C ARG A 37 0.04 -0.17 -8.22
N THR A 38 0.77 0.65 -8.96
CA THR A 38 1.93 0.19 -9.77
C THR A 38 3.19 -0.01 -8.93
N MET A 39 3.26 0.59 -7.75
CA MET A 39 4.41 0.45 -6.86
C MET A 39 4.48 -0.92 -6.22
N LYS A 40 5.69 -1.49 -6.14
CA LYS A 40 5.93 -2.71 -5.37
C LYS A 40 5.71 -2.43 -3.88
N GLN A 41 5.03 -3.35 -3.22
CA GLN A 41 4.83 -3.27 -1.78
C GLN A 41 6.19 -3.27 -1.04
N ALA A 42 6.33 -2.39 -0.06
CA ALA A 42 7.51 -2.31 0.77
C ALA A 42 7.73 -3.61 1.57
N LYS A 43 8.99 -3.96 1.82
CA LYS A 43 9.36 -5.12 2.61
C LYS A 43 10.57 -4.81 3.48
N TYR A 44 10.67 -5.44 4.62
CA TYR A 44 11.90 -5.45 5.41
C TYR A 44 12.96 -6.31 4.73
N THR A 45 14.18 -5.84 4.71
CA THR A 45 15.33 -6.54 4.14
C THR A 45 16.59 -6.20 4.90
N THR A 46 17.57 -7.09 4.89
CA THR A 46 18.92 -6.83 5.43
C THR A 46 19.82 -6.10 4.44
N GLN A 47 19.37 -5.94 3.20
CA GLN A 47 20.09 -5.21 2.16
C GLN A 47 19.67 -3.74 2.18
N CYS A 48 20.64 -2.83 2.14
CA CYS A 48 20.39 -1.39 2.07
C CYS A 48 20.09 -0.99 0.63
N SER A 49 18.84 -1.20 0.18
CA SER A 49 18.36 -0.84 -1.16
C SER A 49 17.71 0.55 -1.23
N GLY A 50 17.68 1.28 -0.09
CA GLY A 50 16.94 2.55 0.00
C GLY A 50 15.43 2.37 0.09
N HIS A 51 14.71 3.46 -0.06
CA HIS A 51 13.25 3.47 -0.10
C HIS A 51 12.77 4.24 -1.33
N PHE A 52 12.20 3.54 -2.30
CA PHE A 52 11.80 4.11 -3.58
C PHE A 52 10.76 5.23 -3.41
N GLY A 53 9.65 4.99 -2.73
CA GLY A 53 8.56 5.96 -2.58
C GLY A 53 8.93 7.22 -1.77
N LEU A 54 10.00 7.18 -0.96
CA LEU A 54 10.53 8.33 -0.22
C LEU A 54 11.77 8.95 -0.89
N ALA A 55 12.22 8.41 -2.02
CA ALA A 55 13.48 8.79 -2.67
C ALA A 55 14.69 8.80 -1.72
N ALA A 56 14.68 7.96 -0.67
CA ALA A 56 15.69 7.93 0.39
C ALA A 56 16.73 6.84 0.12
N LYS A 57 18.02 7.23 0.08
CA LYS A 57 19.13 6.29 -0.09
C LYS A 57 19.29 5.34 1.11
N TYR A 58 19.02 5.84 2.32
CA TYR A 58 19.08 5.07 3.56
C TYR A 58 17.75 5.26 4.29
N TYR A 59 17.10 4.18 4.63
CA TYR A 59 15.84 4.23 5.34
C TYR A 59 15.65 3.00 6.20
N CYS A 60 15.13 3.20 7.41
CA CYS A 60 14.66 2.11 8.25
C CYS A 60 13.49 2.59 9.13
N HIS A 61 12.64 1.68 9.50
CA HIS A 61 11.68 1.92 10.55
C HIS A 61 12.42 1.98 11.90
N PHE A 62 12.12 3.01 12.71
CA PHE A 62 12.86 3.26 13.97
C PHE A 62 11.95 3.70 15.12
N THR A 63 10.85 4.40 14.83
CA THR A 63 10.12 5.21 15.81
C THR A 63 9.02 4.46 16.57
N SER A 64 8.73 3.20 16.22
CA SER A 64 7.61 2.44 16.82
C SER A 64 8.01 1.05 17.32
N PRO A 65 9.01 0.94 18.24
CA PRO A 65 9.54 -0.35 18.69
C PRO A 65 8.54 -1.18 19.55
N ILE A 66 7.45 -0.58 20.01
CA ILE A 66 6.40 -1.28 20.78
C ILE A 66 5.56 -2.18 19.85
N ARG A 67 5.25 -1.72 18.65
CA ARG A 67 4.36 -2.43 17.73
C ARG A 67 5.07 -3.00 16.49
N ARG A 68 6.30 -2.60 16.20
CA ARG A 68 7.10 -3.09 15.07
C ARG A 68 8.40 -3.72 15.55
N TYR A 69 8.51 -5.03 15.39
CA TYR A 69 9.68 -5.78 15.80
C TYR A 69 10.99 -5.36 15.09
N PRO A 70 11.00 -4.99 13.80
CA PRO A 70 12.19 -4.44 13.15
C PRO A 70 12.76 -3.20 13.84
N ASP A 71 11.91 -2.27 14.29
CA ASP A 71 12.33 -1.08 15.04
C ASP A 71 13.05 -1.50 16.34
N LEU A 72 12.46 -2.45 17.08
CA LEU A 72 13.06 -2.96 18.31
C LEU A 72 14.42 -3.61 18.05
N GLN A 73 14.58 -4.36 16.97
CA GLN A 73 15.87 -4.95 16.60
C GLN A 73 16.91 -3.90 16.25
N ILE A 74 16.54 -2.87 15.51
CA ILE A 74 17.45 -1.75 15.22
C ILE A 74 17.88 -1.04 16.50
N HIS A 75 16.96 -0.78 17.45
CA HIS A 75 17.31 -0.22 18.75
C HIS A 75 18.30 -1.09 19.51
N ARG A 76 18.13 -2.42 19.51
CA ARG A 76 19.05 -3.37 20.14
C ARG A 76 20.45 -3.31 19.51
N ILE A 77 20.52 -3.37 18.18
CA ILE A 77 21.78 -3.33 17.43
C ILE A 77 22.52 -2.01 17.67
N ILE A 78 21.81 -0.88 17.63
CA ILE A 78 22.39 0.43 17.91
C ILE A 78 22.95 0.50 19.34
N LYS A 79 22.20 0.03 20.35
CA LYS A 79 22.65 0.00 21.74
C LYS A 79 23.90 -0.85 21.94
N GLU A 80 23.96 -2.02 21.29
CA GLU A 80 25.18 -2.86 21.33
C GLU A 80 26.37 -2.17 20.69
N ASN A 81 26.15 -1.47 19.58
CA ASN A 81 27.21 -0.73 18.89
C ASN A 81 27.69 0.47 19.72
N LEU A 82 26.80 1.30 20.25
CA LEU A 82 27.13 2.47 21.08
C LEU A 82 27.87 2.10 22.37
N ARG A 83 27.57 0.91 22.91
CA ARG A 83 28.24 0.40 24.14
C ARG A 83 29.52 -0.37 23.82
N SER A 84 30.02 -0.34 22.60
CA SER A 84 31.20 -1.09 22.15
C SER A 84 31.11 -2.61 22.41
N ARG A 85 29.87 -3.16 22.44
CA ARG A 85 29.59 -4.59 22.69
C ARG A 85 29.36 -5.40 21.43
N MET A 86 29.51 -4.81 20.24
CA MET A 86 29.32 -5.45 18.95
C MET A 86 30.56 -6.29 18.58
N THR A 87 30.69 -7.47 19.17
CA THR A 87 31.78 -8.42 18.89
C THR A 87 31.60 -9.08 17.52
N LYS A 88 32.59 -9.83 17.04
CA LYS A 88 32.51 -10.60 15.78
C LYS A 88 31.43 -11.66 15.84
N GLU A 89 31.31 -12.35 16.98
CA GLU A 89 30.27 -13.37 17.22
C GLU A 89 28.87 -12.78 17.14
N LYS A 90 28.64 -11.61 17.76
CA LYS A 90 27.35 -10.90 17.67
C LYS A 90 27.03 -10.45 16.26
N LYS A 91 28.01 -9.94 15.52
CA LYS A 91 27.80 -9.58 14.10
C LYS A 91 27.40 -10.80 13.27
N GLN A 92 28.05 -11.95 13.51
CA GLN A 92 27.71 -13.18 12.83
C GLN A 92 26.31 -13.65 13.21
N HIS A 93 25.97 -13.65 14.48
CA HIS A 93 24.63 -13.97 14.97
C HIS A 93 23.55 -13.11 14.30
N TYR A 94 23.72 -11.77 14.23
CA TYR A 94 22.76 -10.90 13.55
C TYR A 94 22.66 -11.19 12.04
N LYS A 95 23.77 -11.52 11.37
CA LYS A 95 23.71 -11.91 9.95
C LYS A 95 22.89 -13.17 9.71
N GLU A 96 22.90 -14.09 10.66
CA GLU A 96 22.15 -15.35 10.58
C GLU A 96 20.65 -15.14 10.84
N ILE A 97 20.28 -14.38 11.87
CA ILE A 97 18.88 -14.24 12.27
C ILE A 97 18.11 -13.16 11.51
N LEU A 98 18.75 -12.06 11.09
CA LEU A 98 18.04 -10.91 10.52
C LEU A 98 17.31 -11.21 9.20
N PRO A 99 17.78 -12.09 8.30
CA PRO A 99 17.02 -12.44 7.10
C PRO A 99 15.65 -13.03 7.44
N ASP A 100 15.60 -13.96 8.38
CA ASP A 100 14.34 -14.58 8.83
C ASP A 100 13.45 -13.58 9.56
N VAL A 101 14.03 -12.75 10.42
CA VAL A 101 13.30 -11.66 11.10
C VAL A 101 12.68 -10.71 10.09
N ALA A 102 13.41 -10.29 9.07
CA ALA A 102 12.92 -9.39 8.03
C ALA A 102 11.79 -10.02 7.21
N SER A 103 11.97 -11.27 6.78
CA SER A 103 10.96 -12.02 6.03
C SER A 103 9.67 -12.20 6.83
N ARG A 104 9.79 -12.67 8.07
CA ARG A 104 8.65 -12.90 8.96
C ARG A 104 7.93 -11.60 9.32
N SER A 105 8.67 -10.51 9.58
CA SER A 105 8.08 -9.21 9.87
C SER A 105 7.29 -8.67 8.68
N SER A 106 7.80 -8.81 7.46
CA SER A 106 7.11 -8.40 6.23
C SER A 106 5.83 -9.21 6.00
N MET A 107 5.85 -10.52 6.29
CA MET A 107 4.68 -11.37 6.17
C MET A 107 3.61 -11.01 7.20
N LEU A 108 4.00 -10.79 8.46
CA LEU A 108 3.06 -10.47 9.54
C LEU A 108 2.47 -9.08 9.39
N GLU A 109 3.22 -8.11 8.89
CA GLU A 109 2.72 -6.76 8.58
C GLU A 109 1.62 -6.81 7.52
N ARG A 110 1.87 -7.52 6.40
CA ARG A 110 0.84 -7.72 5.36
C ARG A 110 -0.42 -8.40 5.88
N ARG A 111 -0.25 -9.41 6.74
CA ARG A 111 -1.39 -10.08 7.38
C ARG A 111 -2.17 -9.14 8.30
N ALA A 112 -1.49 -8.29 9.04
CA ALA A 112 -2.13 -7.30 9.90
C ALA A 112 -2.92 -6.27 9.08
N GLU A 113 -2.34 -5.76 7.99
CA GLU A 113 -3.01 -4.85 7.05
C GLU A 113 -4.25 -5.51 6.41
N GLU A 114 -4.17 -6.79 6.05
CA GLU A 114 -5.30 -7.53 5.50
C GLU A 114 -6.44 -7.67 6.52
N VAL A 115 -6.11 -8.04 7.76
CA VAL A 115 -7.09 -8.15 8.86
C VAL A 115 -7.75 -6.80 9.14
N GLU A 116 -6.98 -5.71 9.17
CA GLU A 116 -7.49 -4.36 9.34
C GLU A 116 -8.47 -4.00 8.22
N ARG A 117 -8.06 -4.21 6.97
CA ARG A 117 -8.90 -3.94 5.80
C ARG A 117 -10.21 -4.73 5.82
N GLU A 118 -10.15 -6.04 6.11
CA GLU A 118 -11.35 -6.88 6.17
C GLU A 118 -12.26 -6.47 7.36
N THR A 119 -11.68 -6.08 8.48
CA THR A 119 -12.44 -5.56 9.63
C THR A 119 -13.16 -4.26 9.27
N VAL A 120 -12.48 -3.34 8.57
CA VAL A 120 -13.10 -2.09 8.10
C VAL A 120 -14.22 -2.38 7.10
N LYS A 121 -14.03 -3.31 6.16
CA LYS A 121 -15.08 -3.72 5.21
C LYS A 121 -16.31 -4.27 5.94
N MET A 122 -16.09 -5.15 6.91
CA MET A 122 -17.16 -5.71 7.72
C MET A 122 -17.95 -4.60 8.44
N LYS A 123 -17.27 -3.62 9.03
CA LYS A 123 -17.91 -2.48 9.71
C LYS A 123 -18.64 -1.55 8.75
N LYS A 124 -18.12 -1.34 7.55
CA LYS A 124 -18.80 -0.60 6.47
C LYS A 124 -20.09 -1.31 6.06
N ALA A 125 -20.06 -2.63 5.88
CA ALA A 125 -21.25 -3.42 5.57
C ALA A 125 -22.29 -3.38 6.69
N GLU A 126 -21.86 -3.53 7.95
CA GLU A 126 -22.72 -3.41 9.14
C GLU A 126 -23.40 -2.03 9.21
N TYR A 127 -22.66 -0.96 8.95
CA TYR A 127 -23.23 0.40 8.87
C TYR A 127 -24.29 0.51 7.79
N MET A 128 -24.06 -0.04 6.60
CA MET A 128 -25.00 0.02 5.48
C MET A 128 -26.27 -0.80 5.69
N MET A 129 -26.28 -1.76 6.62
CA MET A 129 -27.50 -2.51 6.96
C MET A 129 -28.62 -1.62 7.48
N ALA A 130 -28.29 -0.52 8.15
CA ALA A 130 -29.28 0.46 8.63
C ALA A 130 -29.80 1.39 7.52
N HIS A 131 -29.18 1.38 6.35
CA HIS A 131 -29.48 2.28 5.22
C HIS A 131 -30.02 1.52 3.99
N ILE A 132 -30.49 0.30 4.19
CA ILE A 132 -31.08 -0.49 3.10
C ILE A 132 -32.35 0.20 2.59
N GLY A 133 -32.40 0.44 1.27
CA GLY A 133 -33.51 1.10 0.58
C GLY A 133 -33.33 2.62 0.44
N GLU A 134 -32.25 3.19 0.96
CA GLU A 134 -31.90 4.59 0.72
C GLU A 134 -31.15 4.76 -0.61
N GLU A 135 -31.29 5.92 -1.23
CA GLU A 135 -30.59 6.30 -2.47
C GLU A 135 -29.38 7.16 -2.13
N PHE A 136 -28.25 6.89 -2.80
CA PHE A 136 -27.00 7.59 -2.59
C PHE A 136 -26.38 8.01 -3.93
N GLU A 137 -25.76 9.18 -3.94
CA GLU A 137 -24.85 9.57 -5.01
C GLU A 137 -23.48 8.93 -4.81
N GLY A 138 -22.89 8.39 -5.88
CA GLY A 138 -21.59 7.77 -5.84
C GLY A 138 -20.83 7.91 -7.16
N ILE A 139 -19.54 7.56 -7.12
CA ILE A 139 -18.64 7.61 -8.28
C ILE A 139 -18.22 6.19 -8.60
N ILE A 140 -18.19 5.83 -9.88
CA ILE A 140 -17.66 4.53 -10.32
C ILE A 140 -16.17 4.49 -10.01
N SER A 141 -15.77 3.58 -9.11
CA SER A 141 -14.40 3.39 -8.65
C SER A 141 -13.67 2.29 -9.41
N GLY A 142 -14.39 1.39 -10.07
CA GLY A 142 -13.84 0.33 -10.87
C GLY A 142 -14.89 -0.44 -11.66
N VAL A 143 -14.48 -1.01 -12.80
CA VAL A 143 -15.32 -1.84 -13.66
C VAL A 143 -14.71 -3.24 -13.75
N THR A 144 -15.54 -4.26 -13.70
CA THR A 144 -15.17 -5.67 -13.80
C THR A 144 -16.16 -6.42 -14.70
N GLU A 145 -15.84 -7.66 -15.05
CA GLU A 145 -16.76 -8.54 -15.79
C GLU A 145 -18.07 -8.85 -15.05
N TRP A 146 -18.11 -8.64 -13.73
CA TRP A 146 -19.29 -8.87 -12.88
C TRP A 146 -20.17 -7.64 -12.72
N GLY A 147 -19.70 -6.47 -13.17
CA GLY A 147 -20.37 -5.18 -13.01
C GLY A 147 -19.38 -4.08 -12.60
N PHE A 148 -19.89 -3.05 -11.98
CA PHE A 148 -19.04 -1.94 -11.56
C PHE A 148 -19.17 -1.65 -10.06
N TYR A 149 -18.07 -1.15 -9.47
CA TYR A 149 -18.05 -0.70 -8.11
C TYR A 149 -18.39 0.79 -8.04
N VAL A 150 -19.22 1.15 -7.07
CA VAL A 150 -19.58 2.53 -6.79
C VAL A 150 -19.07 2.89 -5.40
N GLU A 151 -18.25 3.93 -5.33
CA GLU A 151 -17.76 4.51 -4.08
C GLU A 151 -18.63 5.71 -3.69
N LEU A 152 -19.19 5.68 -2.50
CA LEU A 152 -19.98 6.77 -1.92
C LEU A 152 -19.04 7.85 -1.34
N SER A 153 -19.58 9.03 -1.06
CA SER A 153 -18.82 10.15 -0.44
C SER A 153 -18.17 9.80 0.90
N ASN A 154 -18.75 8.85 1.64
CA ASN A 154 -18.22 8.33 2.90
C ASN A 154 -17.20 7.20 2.71
N THR A 155 -16.70 6.98 1.49
CA THR A 155 -15.72 5.94 1.13
C THR A 155 -16.23 4.49 1.24
N ILE A 156 -17.52 4.27 1.37
CA ILE A 156 -18.11 2.93 1.27
C ILE A 156 -18.24 2.57 -0.20
N GLU A 157 -17.79 1.37 -0.54
CA GLU A 157 -17.81 0.86 -1.91
C GLU A 157 -18.75 -0.35 -1.98
N GLY A 158 -19.61 -0.37 -2.98
CA GLY A 158 -20.54 -1.47 -3.26
C GLY A 158 -20.49 -1.91 -4.72
N LEU A 159 -20.77 -3.19 -4.98
CA LEU A 159 -20.87 -3.75 -6.33
C LEU A 159 -22.29 -3.58 -6.85
N VAL A 160 -22.45 -2.94 -7.99
CA VAL A 160 -23.65 -3.02 -8.84
C VAL A 160 -23.41 -4.13 -9.84
N HIS A 161 -24.05 -5.27 -9.62
CA HIS A 161 -23.87 -6.44 -10.48
C HIS A 161 -24.51 -6.23 -11.84
N VAL A 162 -23.86 -6.69 -12.93
CA VAL A 162 -24.34 -6.51 -14.29
C VAL A 162 -25.77 -7.01 -14.52
N ASN A 163 -26.18 -8.07 -13.84
CA ASN A 163 -27.55 -8.61 -13.93
C ASN A 163 -28.63 -7.67 -13.36
N LEU A 164 -28.27 -6.62 -12.65
CA LEU A 164 -29.20 -5.60 -12.13
C LEU A 164 -29.38 -4.44 -13.10
N LEU A 165 -28.57 -4.37 -14.16
CA LEU A 165 -28.66 -3.38 -15.23
C LEU A 165 -29.63 -3.94 -16.29
N THR A 166 -30.89 -3.51 -16.22
CA THR A 166 -31.97 -4.06 -17.09
C THR A 166 -32.38 -3.11 -18.20
N ASP A 167 -31.73 -1.98 -18.31
CA ASP A 167 -32.00 -0.89 -19.23
C ASP A 167 -31.34 -1.08 -20.60
N ASP A 168 -30.20 -1.81 -20.65
CA ASP A 168 -29.45 -2.10 -21.87
C ASP A 168 -28.62 -3.38 -21.72
N TYR A 169 -27.93 -3.79 -22.79
CA TYR A 169 -26.94 -4.86 -22.79
C TYR A 169 -25.53 -4.29 -22.58
N TYR A 170 -24.89 -4.72 -21.52
CA TYR A 170 -23.54 -4.26 -21.12
C TYR A 170 -22.49 -5.33 -21.37
N GLU A 171 -21.42 -4.99 -22.07
CA GLU A 171 -20.26 -5.85 -22.32
C GLU A 171 -19.02 -5.24 -21.65
N TYR A 172 -18.24 -6.09 -20.98
CA TYR A 172 -17.00 -5.66 -20.35
C TYR A 172 -15.89 -5.57 -21.38
N ASP A 173 -15.40 -4.36 -21.66
CA ASP A 173 -14.23 -4.11 -22.46
C ASP A 173 -12.98 -4.10 -21.56
N ARG A 174 -11.94 -4.82 -21.97
CA ARG A 174 -10.66 -4.95 -21.24
C ARG A 174 -9.58 -3.97 -21.71
N GLU A 175 -9.85 -3.16 -22.76
CA GLU A 175 -8.89 -2.20 -23.28
C GLU A 175 -8.73 -0.93 -22.41
#